data_7327d9c4d95af3ed0e1816b67ca9cdfa
#
_entry.id   7327d9c4d95af3ed0e1816b67ca9cdfa
#
_cell.length_a   1.000
_cell.length_b   1.000
_cell.length_c   1.000
_cell.angle_alpha   90.00
_cell.angle_beta   90.00
_cell.angle_gamma   90.00
#
_symmetry.space_group_name_H-M   'P 1'
#
loop_
_entity.id
_entity.type
_entity.pdbx_description
1 polymer ?
#
loop_
_entity_poly.entity_id
_entity_poly.type
_entity_poly.pdbx_seq_one_letter_code
_entity_poly.pdbx_strand_id
1 'polypeptide(L)'
;MAKSPKAVALKYDGKKDKAPRVVAKGRGNIAEKIIDVARENNVPLYEDKNLVQVLDALELETEIPPDLYRAVAEVLAFIYRLNGKT
;
A
#
# COMPACT_ATOMS: atom_id res chain seq x y z
N MET A 1 19.55 -17.19 -2.08
CA MET A 1 19.41 -16.23 -0.99
C MET A 1 18.02 -15.59 -0.99
N ALA A 2 17.32 -15.76 0.08
CA ALA A 2 15.98 -15.21 0.17
C ALA A 2 16.05 -13.71 0.42
N LYS A 3 15.19 -12.97 -0.25
CA LYS A 3 15.09 -11.54 -0.02
C LYS A 3 14.07 -11.29 1.07
N SER A 4 14.36 -10.31 1.92
CA SER A 4 13.40 -9.91 2.91
C SER A 4 12.19 -9.28 2.23
N PRO A 5 10.98 -9.67 2.64
CA PRO A 5 9.80 -9.02 2.09
C PRO A 5 9.71 -7.56 2.53
N LYS A 6 9.04 -6.77 1.73
CA LYS A 6 8.73 -5.39 2.06
C LYS A 6 7.24 -5.20 1.96
N ALA A 7 6.69 -4.38 2.83
CA ALA A 7 5.27 -4.08 2.79
C ALA A 7 5.07 -2.61 3.15
N VAL A 8 4.10 -2.00 2.50
CA VAL A 8 3.72 -0.63 2.77
C VAL A 8 2.20 -0.60 2.84
N ALA A 9 1.68 0.05 3.86
CA ALA A 9 0.24 0.21 4.01
C ALA A 9 -0.12 1.65 3.67
N LEU A 10 -1.16 1.77 2.86
CA LEU A 10 -1.66 3.07 2.45
C LEU A 10 -3.06 3.27 3.00
N LYS A 11 -3.37 4.49 3.35
CA LYS A 11 -4.71 4.87 3.77
C LYS A 11 -5.22 5.97 2.86
N TYR A 12 -6.43 5.80 2.38
CA TYR A 12 -7.03 6.79 1.50
C TYR A 12 -8.52 6.87 1.75
N ASP A 13 -8.97 8.05 2.11
CA ASP A 13 -10.39 8.36 2.23
C ASP A 13 -10.68 9.42 1.18
N GLY A 14 -11.35 9.03 0.11
CA GLY A 14 -11.58 9.92 -1.01
C GLY A 14 -12.39 11.15 -0.67
N LYS A 15 -13.06 11.16 0.48
CA LYS A 15 -13.81 12.33 0.90
C LYS A 15 -12.98 13.32 1.68
N LYS A 16 -11.96 12.84 2.39
CA LYS A 16 -11.14 13.68 3.27
C LYS A 16 -9.75 13.93 2.74
N ASP A 17 -9.20 12.95 2.05
CA ASP A 17 -7.80 12.99 1.68
C ASP A 17 -7.66 13.39 0.22
N LYS A 18 -6.69 14.24 -0.05
CA LYS A 18 -6.35 14.60 -1.43
C LYS A 18 -5.63 13.46 -2.12
N ALA A 19 -4.88 12.68 -1.35
CA ALA A 19 -4.09 11.59 -1.88
C ALA A 19 -3.88 10.56 -0.79
N PRO A 20 -3.59 9.30 -1.15
CA PRO A 20 -3.26 8.29 -0.15
C PRO A 20 -2.03 8.68 0.64
N ARG A 21 -1.96 8.18 1.88
CA ARG A 21 -0.82 8.41 2.75
C ARG A 21 -0.23 7.09 3.18
N VAL A 22 1.09 7.10 3.40
CA VAL A 22 1.80 5.95 3.93
C VAL A 22 1.59 5.92 5.44
N VAL A 23 0.91 4.88 5.93
CA VAL A 23 0.62 4.79 7.37
C VAL A 23 1.42 3.71 8.07
N ALA A 24 2.03 2.80 7.32
CA ALA A 24 2.91 1.78 7.89
C ALA A 24 3.82 1.26 6.82
N LYS A 25 5.01 0.88 7.21
CA LYS A 25 5.93 0.25 6.28
C LYS A 25 6.95 -0.55 7.06
N GLY A 26 7.54 -1.53 6.40
CA GLY A 26 8.55 -2.35 7.04
C GLY A 26 9.08 -3.39 6.09
N ARG A 27 10.09 -4.09 6.55
CA ARG A 27 10.66 -5.19 5.80
C ARG A 27 10.95 -6.34 6.75
N GLY A 28 11.13 -7.53 6.18
CA GLY A 28 11.41 -8.70 6.97
C GLY A 28 10.22 -9.05 7.85
N ASN A 29 10.48 -9.29 9.12
CA ASN A 29 9.44 -9.69 10.05
C ASN A 29 8.37 -8.62 10.22
N ILE A 30 8.74 -7.36 10.13
CA ILE A 30 7.78 -6.29 10.24
C ILE A 30 6.84 -6.31 9.03
N ALA A 31 7.38 -6.55 7.85
CA ALA A 31 6.54 -6.65 6.66
C ALA A 31 5.55 -7.80 6.78
N GLU A 32 6.02 -8.95 7.29
CA GLU A 32 5.15 -10.10 7.47
C GLU A 32 4.02 -9.78 8.44
N LYS A 33 4.34 -9.05 9.50
CA LYS A 33 3.32 -8.66 10.46
C LYS A 33 2.29 -7.71 9.83
N ILE A 34 2.76 -6.78 9.02
CA ILE A 34 1.84 -5.87 8.32
C ILE A 34 0.89 -6.68 7.44
N ILE A 35 1.43 -7.65 6.70
CA ILE A 35 0.62 -8.47 5.81
C ILE A 35 -0.38 -9.30 6.61
N ASP A 36 0.06 -9.89 7.72
CA ASP A 36 -0.83 -10.71 8.54
C ASP A 36 -1.98 -9.89 9.11
N VAL A 37 -1.67 -8.70 9.62
CA VAL A 37 -2.71 -7.83 10.16
C VAL A 37 -3.68 -7.41 9.06
N ALA A 38 -3.16 -7.14 7.86
CA ALA A 38 -4.02 -6.79 6.74
C ALA A 38 -4.99 -7.92 6.43
N ARG A 39 -4.48 -9.16 6.40
CA ARG A 39 -5.34 -10.30 6.12
C ARG A 39 -6.40 -10.50 7.20
N GLU A 40 -6.00 -10.33 8.46
CA GLU A 40 -6.93 -10.50 9.57
C GLU A 40 -8.06 -9.47 9.52
N ASN A 41 -7.79 -8.31 8.95
CA ASN A 41 -8.76 -7.24 8.90
C ASN A 41 -9.38 -7.07 7.51
N ASN A 42 -9.16 -8.03 6.64
CA ASN A 42 -9.73 -8.03 5.29
C ASN A 42 -9.32 -6.80 4.47
N VAL A 43 -8.11 -6.33 4.71
CA VAL A 43 -7.53 -5.24 3.91
C VAL A 43 -7.00 -5.84 2.62
N PRO A 44 -7.38 -5.31 1.46
CA PRO A 44 -6.88 -5.86 0.20
C PRO A 44 -5.37 -5.74 0.09
N LEU A 45 -4.76 -6.72 -0.54
CA LEU A 45 -3.33 -6.74 -0.77
C LEU A 45 -3.06 -6.70 -2.27
N TYR A 46 -2.06 -5.93 -2.63
CA TYR A 46 -1.62 -5.81 -4.01
C TYR A 46 -0.11 -5.99 -4.03
N GLU A 47 0.38 -6.82 -4.92
CA GLU A 47 1.79 -7.16 -4.95
C GLU A 47 2.48 -6.49 -6.14
N ASP A 48 3.45 -5.64 -5.86
CA ASP A 48 4.22 -4.94 -6.89
C ASP A 48 5.58 -4.58 -6.30
N LYS A 49 6.60 -5.31 -6.72
CA LYS A 49 7.93 -5.13 -6.15
C LYS A 49 8.50 -3.75 -6.41
N ASN A 50 8.23 -3.20 -7.59
CA ASN A 50 8.77 -1.89 -7.93
C ASN A 50 8.08 -0.79 -7.14
N LEU A 51 6.76 -0.87 -7.07
CA LEU A 51 6.00 0.16 -6.37
C LEU A 51 6.29 0.16 -4.89
N VAL A 52 6.41 -1.02 -4.28
CA VAL A 52 6.65 -1.07 -2.84
C VAL A 52 8.02 -0.48 -2.50
N GLN A 53 9.02 -0.64 -3.36
CA GLN A 53 10.31 -0.02 -3.09
C GLN A 53 10.24 1.49 -3.12
N VAL A 54 9.48 2.04 -4.06
CA VAL A 54 9.34 3.48 -4.14
C VAL A 54 8.56 4.01 -2.95
N LEU A 55 7.50 3.32 -2.57
CA LEU A 55 6.69 3.75 -1.43
C LEU A 55 7.45 3.62 -0.12
N ASP A 56 8.31 2.59 -0.01
CA ASP A 56 9.09 2.39 1.20
C ASP A 56 10.05 3.55 1.47
N ALA A 57 10.43 4.28 0.44
CA ALA A 57 11.31 5.42 0.59
C ALA A 57 10.61 6.65 1.14
N LEU A 58 9.29 6.67 1.14
CA LEU A 58 8.53 7.80 1.68
C LEU A 58 8.46 7.71 3.19
N GLU A 59 8.34 8.86 3.83
CA GLU A 59 8.20 8.90 5.28
C GLU A 59 6.78 8.59 5.68
N LEU A 60 6.63 8.09 6.91
CA LEU A 60 5.30 7.79 7.45
C LEU A 60 4.46 9.06 7.53
N GLU A 61 3.16 8.88 7.37
CA GLU A 61 2.16 9.94 7.44
C GLU A 61 2.31 10.97 6.32
N THR A 62 3.04 10.62 5.27
CA THR A 62 3.23 11.49 4.12
C THR A 62 2.29 11.08 3.00
N GLU A 63 1.69 12.07 2.36
CA GLU A 63 0.91 11.81 1.15
C GLU A 63 1.85 11.37 0.04
N ILE A 64 1.38 10.49 -0.82
CA ILE A 64 2.19 10.12 -1.96
C ILE A 64 2.36 11.33 -2.87
N PRO A 65 3.54 11.49 -3.48
CA PRO A 65 3.75 12.62 -4.39
C PRO A 65 3.01 12.41 -5.71
N PRO A 66 2.75 13.50 -6.43
CA PRO A 66 2.03 13.39 -7.70
C PRO A 66 2.65 12.43 -8.70
N ASP A 67 3.96 12.28 -8.65
CA ASP A 67 4.65 11.35 -9.57
C ASP A 67 4.14 9.92 -9.43
N LEU A 68 3.58 9.58 -8.28
CA LEU A 68 3.12 8.21 -8.02
C LEU A 68 1.60 8.08 -8.15
N TYR A 69 0.91 9.15 -8.50
CA TYR A 69 -0.55 9.09 -8.58
C TYR A 69 -1.04 8.01 -9.53
N ARG A 70 -0.42 7.91 -10.70
CA ARG A 70 -0.88 6.93 -11.68
C ARG A 70 -0.69 5.50 -11.17
N ALA A 71 0.48 5.21 -10.62
CA ALA A 71 0.76 3.86 -10.16
C ALA A 71 -0.18 3.46 -9.02
N VAL A 72 -0.41 4.38 -8.08
CA VAL A 72 -1.28 4.08 -6.96
C VAL A 72 -2.74 4.02 -7.41
N ALA A 73 -3.12 4.84 -8.40
CA ALA A 73 -4.47 4.77 -8.92
C ALA A 73 -4.76 3.41 -9.53
N GLU A 74 -3.77 2.78 -10.15
CA GLU A 74 -3.96 1.44 -10.69
C GLU A 74 -4.20 0.42 -9.59
N VAL A 75 -3.50 0.57 -8.46
CA VAL A 75 -3.73 -0.28 -7.31
C VAL A 75 -5.16 -0.10 -6.79
N LEU A 76 -5.59 1.14 -6.65
CA LEU A 76 -6.93 1.40 -6.15
C LEU A 76 -8.01 0.88 -7.10
N ALA A 77 -7.78 0.97 -8.40
CA ALA A 77 -8.72 0.44 -9.37
C ALA A 77 -8.83 -1.08 -9.25
N PHE A 78 -7.69 -1.74 -9.03
CA PHE A 78 -7.69 -3.17 -8.81
C PHE A 78 -8.51 -3.53 -7.57
N ILE A 79 -8.33 -2.78 -6.50
CA ILE A 79 -9.04 -3.03 -5.25
C ILE A 79 -10.55 -2.81 -5.42
N TYR A 80 -10.93 -1.79 -6.15
CA TYR A 80 -12.35 -1.57 -6.44
C TYR A 80 -12.95 -2.76 -7.17
N ARG A 81 -12.22 -3.30 -8.13
CA ARG A 81 -12.71 -4.48 -8.86
C ARG A 81 -12.84 -5.71 -7.98
N LEU A 82 -11.90 -5.85 -7.03
CA LEU A 82 -11.97 -6.96 -6.10
C LEU A 82 -13.21 -6.89 -5.22
N ASN A 83 -13.57 -5.69 -4.81
CA ASN A 83 -14.71 -5.51 -3.92
C ASN A 83 -16.05 -5.63 -4.63
N GLY A 84 -16.00 -5.87 -5.85
CA GLY A 84 -17.16 -6.12 -6.52
C GLY A 84 -17.81 -4.99 -7.08
N LYS A 85 -17.77 -4.99 -7.07
CA LYS A 85 -18.64 -4.60 -7.42
C LYS A 85 -19.18 -4.09 -8.21
N THR A 86 -19.45 -4.02 -8.47
CA THR A 86 -20.03 -3.55 -9.16
C THR A 86 -20.50 -3.12 -9.43
#